data_0139e5c0234ca81690b6200ae248c639
#
_entry.id   0139e5c0234ca81690b6200ae248c639
#
_cell.length_a   1.000
_cell.length_b   1.000
_cell.length_c   1.000
_cell.angle_alpha   90.00
_cell.angle_beta   90.00
_cell.angle_gamma   90.00
#
_symmetry.space_group_name_H-M   'P 1'
#
loop_
_entity.id
_entity.type
_entity.pdbx_description
1 polymer ?
#
loop_
_entity_poly.entity_id
_entity_poly.type
_entity_poly.pdbx_seq_one_letter_code
_entity_poly.pdbx_strand_id
1 'polypeptide(L)'
;MTLDFNAVDPTVVPHFKGGAGEAHVRTAVADGMGRILTLTLPAGSSIGLHTHTGNCEIIHVLSGCGVCHDDGMDVPLTAGMTHYCPEGHTHGIDTTGDAPLVLLGILPDSK
;
A
#
# COMPACT_ATOMS: atom_id res chain seq x y z
N MET A 1 -9.03 15.99 -12.62
CA MET A 1 -8.90 14.80 -13.49
C MET A 1 -9.50 13.59 -12.79
N THR A 2 -10.01 12.65 -13.56
CA THR A 2 -10.57 11.41 -13.03
C THR A 2 -9.61 10.27 -13.32
N LEU A 3 -9.38 9.41 -12.33
CA LEU A 3 -8.46 8.27 -12.44
C LEU A 3 -9.28 6.98 -12.50
N ASP A 4 -8.95 6.14 -13.47
CA ASP A 4 -9.52 4.80 -13.61
C ASP A 4 -8.40 3.76 -13.51
N PHE A 5 -8.25 3.14 -12.35
CA PHE A 5 -7.20 2.15 -12.12
C PHE A 5 -7.39 0.89 -12.98
N ASN A 6 -8.62 0.59 -13.41
CA ASN A 6 -8.86 -0.55 -14.30
C ASN A 6 -8.28 -0.32 -15.69
N ALA A 7 -8.03 0.93 -16.08
CA ALA A 7 -7.39 1.27 -17.35
C ALA A 7 -5.85 1.27 -17.26
N VAL A 8 -5.29 1.01 -16.09
CA VAL A 8 -3.83 0.96 -15.87
C VAL A 8 -3.41 -0.51 -15.77
N ASP A 9 -2.47 -0.93 -16.61
CA ASP A 9 -1.91 -2.28 -16.53
C ASP A 9 -1.09 -2.44 -15.24
N PRO A 10 -1.26 -3.56 -14.52
CA PRO A 10 -0.50 -3.77 -13.30
C PRO A 10 0.95 -4.08 -13.59
N THR A 11 1.84 -3.57 -12.73
CA THR A 11 3.23 -4.00 -12.63
C THR A 11 3.34 -4.99 -11.48
N VAL A 12 3.87 -6.18 -11.75
CA VAL A 12 4.09 -7.19 -10.70
C VAL A 12 5.46 -6.94 -10.08
N VAL A 13 5.49 -6.72 -8.78
CA VAL A 13 6.72 -6.45 -8.03
C VAL A 13 6.92 -7.57 -7.01
N PRO A 14 7.86 -8.50 -7.25
CA PRO A 14 8.19 -9.54 -6.27
C PRO A 14 8.81 -8.92 -5.03
N HIS A 15 8.47 -9.46 -3.86
CA HIS A 15 9.05 -9.04 -2.58
C HIS A 15 9.02 -7.54 -2.36
N PHE A 16 7.84 -6.95 -2.52
CA PHE A 16 7.65 -5.50 -2.41
C PHE A 16 8.16 -5.00 -1.05
N LYS A 17 9.13 -4.09 -1.07
CA LYS A 17 9.80 -3.58 0.14
C LYS A 17 10.41 -4.68 1.01
N GLY A 18 10.83 -5.79 0.39
CA GLY A 18 11.38 -6.94 1.12
C GLY A 18 10.33 -7.86 1.73
N GLY A 19 9.06 -7.69 1.38
CA GLY A 19 7.97 -8.54 1.87
C GLY A 19 7.90 -9.91 1.21
N ALA A 20 6.93 -10.70 1.63
CA ALA A 20 6.64 -12.01 1.07
C ALA A 20 5.81 -11.89 -0.21
N GLY A 21 5.94 -12.89 -1.10
CA GLY A 21 5.13 -12.99 -2.30
C GLY A 21 5.35 -11.84 -3.27
N GLU A 22 4.27 -11.24 -3.75
CA GLU A 22 4.31 -10.19 -4.76
C GLU A 22 3.20 -9.16 -4.56
N ALA A 23 3.41 -7.96 -5.11
CA ALA A 23 2.41 -6.91 -5.17
C ALA A 23 2.08 -6.60 -6.62
N HIS A 24 0.81 -6.38 -6.93
CA HIS A 24 0.36 -5.91 -8.23
C HIS A 24 0.03 -4.43 -8.11
N VAL A 25 0.83 -3.59 -8.77
CA VAL A 25 0.80 -2.13 -8.61
C VAL A 25 0.24 -1.48 -9.86
N ARG A 26 -0.77 -0.63 -9.69
CA ARG A 26 -1.34 0.19 -10.77
C ARG A 26 -1.15 1.66 -10.39
N THR A 27 -0.17 2.32 -10.99
CA THR A 27 0.13 3.72 -10.73
C THR A 27 -0.60 4.59 -11.73
N ALA A 28 -1.57 5.38 -11.27
CA ALA A 28 -2.33 6.29 -12.10
C ALA A 28 -1.72 7.69 -12.17
N VAL A 29 -1.05 8.12 -11.10
CA VAL A 29 -0.36 9.41 -11.04
C VAL A 29 1.05 9.22 -10.49
N ALA A 30 2.03 9.81 -11.16
CA ALA A 30 3.39 9.97 -10.69
C ALA A 30 3.90 11.31 -11.22
N ASP A 31 3.85 12.34 -10.38
CA ASP A 31 4.19 13.72 -10.75
C ASP A 31 4.78 14.49 -9.57
N GLY A 32 4.80 15.82 -9.65
CA GLY A 32 5.37 16.66 -8.60
C GLY A 32 4.64 16.63 -7.26
N MET A 33 3.40 16.12 -7.21
CA MET A 33 2.68 15.90 -5.95
C MET A 33 3.20 14.63 -5.25
N GLY A 34 3.57 13.62 -6.03
CA GLY A 34 3.90 12.29 -5.55
C GLY A 34 3.24 11.23 -6.40
N ARG A 35 2.62 10.23 -5.77
CA ARG A 35 1.99 9.09 -6.47
C ARG A 35 0.61 8.79 -5.95
N ILE A 36 -0.25 8.34 -6.86
CA ILE A 36 -1.56 7.76 -6.54
C ILE A 36 -1.63 6.42 -7.25
N LEU A 37 -1.84 5.36 -6.49
CA LEU A 37 -1.78 4.00 -7.01
C LEU A 37 -2.73 3.06 -6.26
N THR A 38 -2.97 1.89 -6.85
CA THR A 38 -3.54 0.78 -6.11
C THR A 38 -2.52 -0.34 -6.00
N LEU A 39 -2.61 -1.06 -4.90
CA LEU A 39 -1.83 -2.27 -4.64
C LEU A 39 -2.79 -3.41 -4.41
N THR A 40 -2.58 -4.52 -5.12
CA THR A 40 -3.24 -5.78 -4.82
C THR A 40 -2.20 -6.74 -4.30
N LEU A 41 -2.41 -7.21 -3.08
CA LEU A 41 -1.56 -8.21 -2.44
C LEU A 41 -2.30 -9.54 -2.45
N PRO A 42 -1.87 -10.51 -3.26
CA PRO A 42 -2.43 -11.87 -3.19
C PRO A 42 -2.29 -12.48 -1.80
N ALA A 43 -3.08 -13.50 -1.51
CA ALA A 43 -2.98 -14.23 -0.25
C ALA A 43 -1.53 -14.65 0.03
N GLY A 44 -1.08 -14.46 1.27
CA GLY A 44 0.29 -14.77 1.68
C GLY A 44 1.34 -13.73 1.30
N SER A 45 0.94 -12.68 0.58
CA SER A 45 1.86 -11.59 0.20
C SER A 45 1.87 -10.48 1.24
N SER A 46 2.96 -9.71 1.26
CA SER A 46 3.10 -8.60 2.20
C SER A 46 3.91 -7.45 1.62
N ILE A 47 3.69 -6.27 2.18
CA ILE A 47 4.58 -5.11 2.03
C ILE A 47 5.55 -5.17 3.20
N GLY A 48 6.85 -5.30 2.94
CA GLY A 48 7.85 -5.37 3.99
C GLY A 48 7.98 -4.07 4.78
N LEU A 49 8.57 -4.17 5.97
CA LEU A 49 8.81 -3.00 6.82
C LEU A 49 9.74 -2.02 6.10
N HIS A 50 9.34 -0.75 6.07
CA HIS A 50 10.15 0.32 5.50
C HIS A 50 9.77 1.66 6.14
N THR A 51 10.71 2.58 6.10
CA THR A 51 10.54 3.93 6.65
C THR A 51 10.30 4.91 5.51
N HIS A 52 9.29 5.78 5.67
CA HIS A 52 9.02 6.83 4.68
C HIS A 52 9.97 8.00 4.88
N THR A 53 10.78 8.28 3.85
CA THR A 53 11.72 9.40 3.82
C THR A 53 11.42 10.25 2.59
N GLY A 54 11.19 11.55 2.80
CA GLY A 54 10.85 12.48 1.73
C GLY A 54 9.40 12.41 1.26
N ASN A 55 8.57 11.61 1.91
CA ASN A 55 7.14 11.51 1.64
C ASN A 55 6.39 10.99 2.87
N CYS A 56 5.08 10.95 2.78
CA CYS A 56 4.21 10.21 3.67
C CYS A 56 3.33 9.28 2.83
N GLU A 57 2.57 8.42 3.47
CA GLU A 57 1.64 7.55 2.76
C GLU A 57 0.29 7.47 3.46
N ILE A 58 -0.77 7.57 2.65
CA ILE A 58 -2.15 7.36 3.07
C ILE A 58 -2.64 6.11 2.36
N ILE A 59 -3.08 5.11 3.10
CA ILE A 59 -3.57 3.84 2.55
C ILE A 59 -5.01 3.65 2.97
N HIS A 60 -5.89 3.49 1.98
CA HIS A 60 -7.28 3.14 2.21
C HIS A 60 -7.54 1.70 1.76
N VAL A 61 -8.13 0.89 2.64
CA VAL A 61 -8.43 -0.51 2.35
C VAL A 61 -9.72 -0.58 1.55
N LEU A 62 -9.62 -1.05 0.29
CA LEU A 62 -10.75 -1.20 -0.60
C LEU A 62 -11.46 -2.54 -0.39
N SER A 63 -10.70 -3.63 -0.22
CA SER A 63 -11.25 -4.97 0.02
C SER A 63 -10.19 -5.88 0.64
N GLY A 64 -10.65 -6.96 1.26
CA GLY A 64 -9.77 -7.92 1.92
C GLY A 64 -9.44 -7.54 3.35
N CYS A 65 -8.54 -8.30 3.95
CA CYS A 65 -8.10 -8.13 5.34
C CYS A 65 -6.59 -8.21 5.43
N GLY A 66 -6.02 -7.51 6.39
CA GLY A 66 -4.60 -7.53 6.65
C GLY A 66 -4.26 -7.11 8.07
N VAL A 67 -2.97 -7.08 8.35
CA VAL A 67 -2.41 -6.53 9.59
C VAL A 67 -1.37 -5.50 9.21
N CYS A 68 -1.50 -4.29 9.73
CA CYS A 68 -0.51 -3.23 9.59
C CYS A 68 0.44 -3.26 10.78
N HIS A 69 1.73 -3.36 10.49
CA HIS A 69 2.79 -3.14 11.47
C HIS A 69 3.08 -1.65 11.48
N ASP A 70 2.55 -0.95 12.47
CA ASP A 70 2.53 0.50 12.56
C ASP A 70 3.43 0.96 13.72
N ASP A 71 4.66 1.33 13.42
CA ASP A 71 5.67 1.74 14.42
C ASP A 71 5.78 0.74 15.59
N GLY A 72 5.82 -0.56 15.25
CA GLY A 72 5.96 -1.64 16.23
C GLY A 72 4.65 -2.12 16.84
N MET A 73 3.51 -1.57 16.44
CA MET A 73 2.18 -2.03 16.86
C MET A 73 1.48 -2.74 15.72
N ASP A 74 0.88 -3.88 15.99
CA ASP A 74 0.10 -4.61 15.00
C ASP A 74 -1.37 -4.18 15.06
N VAL A 75 -1.86 -3.65 13.95
CA VAL A 75 -3.22 -3.12 13.83
C VAL A 75 -3.95 -3.87 12.73
N PRO A 76 -5.08 -4.52 13.03
CA PRO A 76 -5.89 -5.17 11.99
C PRO A 76 -6.44 -4.14 11.01
N LEU A 77 -6.41 -4.50 9.71
CA LEU A 77 -6.98 -3.70 8.63
C LEU A 77 -8.13 -4.46 7.97
N THR A 78 -9.27 -3.79 7.81
CA THR A 78 -10.40 -4.30 7.05
C THR A 78 -10.91 -3.21 6.10
N ALA A 79 -11.73 -3.61 5.12
CA ALA A 79 -12.29 -2.68 4.13
C ALA A 79 -12.96 -1.47 4.80
N GLY A 80 -12.67 -0.29 4.28
CA GLY A 80 -13.16 0.99 4.80
C GLY A 80 -12.23 1.69 5.77
N MET A 81 -11.19 1.01 6.26
CA MET A 81 -10.19 1.63 7.15
C MET A 81 -9.15 2.39 6.35
N THR A 82 -8.64 3.46 6.95
CA THR A 82 -7.54 4.26 6.39
C THR A 82 -6.37 4.27 7.37
N HIS A 83 -5.18 3.96 6.86
CA HIS A 83 -3.93 4.01 7.59
C HIS A 83 -3.09 5.18 7.10
N TYR A 84 -2.52 5.95 8.03
CA TYR A 84 -1.62 7.04 7.71
C TYR A 84 -0.24 6.76 8.29
N CYS A 85 0.77 6.77 7.41
CA CYS A 85 2.18 6.67 7.79
C CYS A 85 2.85 8.02 7.54
N PRO A 86 3.07 8.84 8.58
CA PRO A 86 3.77 10.12 8.45
C PRO A 86 5.21 9.92 7.98
N GLU A 87 5.81 10.98 7.44
CA GLU A 87 7.24 10.97 7.16
C GLU A 87 8.06 10.64 8.43
N GLY A 88 9.09 9.80 8.26
CA GLY A 88 9.93 9.34 9.35
C GLY A 88 9.41 8.13 10.12
N HIS A 89 8.17 7.71 9.86
CA HIS A 89 7.58 6.53 10.48
C HIS A 89 7.81 5.27 9.67
N THR A 90 7.75 4.13 10.35
CA THR A 90 8.00 2.81 9.76
C THR A 90 6.73 1.99 9.77
N HIS A 91 6.40 1.38 8.64
CA HIS A 91 5.25 0.50 8.52
C HIS A 91 5.51 -0.67 7.57
N GLY A 92 4.63 -1.66 7.64
CA GLY A 92 4.51 -2.77 6.71
C GLY A 92 3.12 -3.36 6.83
N ILE A 93 2.69 -4.15 5.86
CA ILE A 93 1.34 -4.72 5.83
C ILE A 93 1.41 -6.16 5.38
N ASP A 94 0.81 -7.06 6.16
CA ASP A 94 0.63 -8.47 5.79
C ASP A 94 -0.81 -8.69 5.35
N THR A 95 -0.98 -9.47 4.28
CA THR A 95 -2.30 -9.96 3.89
C THR A 95 -2.69 -11.13 4.80
N THR A 96 -3.92 -11.11 5.31
CA THR A 96 -4.46 -12.22 6.11
C THR A 96 -5.66 -12.84 5.41
N GLY A 97 -5.90 -14.13 5.68
CA GLY A 97 -6.99 -14.87 5.03
C GLY A 97 -6.64 -15.31 3.61
N ASP A 98 -7.65 -15.75 2.86
CA ASP A 98 -7.49 -16.37 1.56
C ASP A 98 -7.78 -15.43 0.38
N ALA A 99 -8.34 -14.25 0.66
CA ALA A 99 -8.65 -13.26 -0.37
C ALA A 99 -7.52 -12.25 -0.53
N PRO A 100 -7.35 -11.66 -1.73
CA PRO A 100 -6.40 -10.58 -1.91
C PRO A 100 -6.76 -9.36 -1.05
N LEU A 101 -5.74 -8.64 -0.58
CA LEU A 101 -5.88 -7.34 0.06
C LEU A 101 -5.69 -6.26 -1.01
N VAL A 102 -6.70 -5.43 -1.22
CA VAL A 102 -6.67 -4.36 -2.22
C VAL A 102 -6.64 -3.01 -1.53
N LEU A 103 -5.62 -2.23 -1.85
CA LEU A 103 -5.33 -0.95 -1.20
C LEU A 103 -5.28 0.19 -2.21
N LEU A 104 -5.82 1.35 -1.82
CA LEU A 104 -5.53 2.62 -2.48
C LEU A 104 -4.40 3.30 -1.70
N GLY A 105 -3.33 3.64 -2.40
CA GLY A 105 -2.19 4.34 -1.81
C GLY A 105 -2.03 5.73 -2.42
N ILE A 106 -1.85 6.73 -1.55
CA ILE A 106 -1.54 8.10 -1.93
C ILE A 106 -0.26 8.47 -1.20
N LEU A 107 0.76 8.84 -1.97
CA LEU A 107 2.10 9.13 -1.45
C LEU A 107 2.50 10.56 -1.82
N PRO A 108 2.04 11.57 -1.05
CA PRO A 108 2.48 12.95 -1.28
C PRO A 108 3.97 13.11 -0.94
N ASP A 109 4.71 13.76 -1.83
CA ASP A 109 6.11 14.09 -1.56
C ASP A 109 6.21 15.28 -0.62
N SER A 110 7.20 15.24 0.25
CA SER A 110 7.55 16.37 1.12
C SER A 110 8.23 17.45 0.29
N LYS A 111 7.98 18.71 0.64
CA LYS A 111 8.54 19.87 -0.07
C LYS A 111 9.47 20.69 0.79
#